data_be3abdb827b7ea09dead8600ab5c2227
#
_entry.id   be3abdb827b7ea09dead8600ab5c2227
#
_cell.length_a   1.000
_cell.length_b   1.000
_cell.length_c   1.000
_cell.angle_alpha   90.00
_cell.angle_beta   90.00
_cell.angle_gamma   90.00
#
_symmetry.space_group_name_H-M   'P 1'
#
loop_
_entity.id
_entity.type
_entity.pdbx_description
1 polymer ?
#
loop_
_entity_poly.entity_id
_entity_poly.type
_entity_poly.pdbx_seq_one_letter_code
_entity_poly.pdbx_strand_id
1 'polypeptide(L)'
;FYDGNNDGLYNPIDLNSNGLWDSNEDKPDLLGDKSAWCVYNDGVPASQRRYNDVNPMGIEIQQTVFAYDSLNTNYPELTNTIFVRYRIKNSGTVANVLDSIIFGIWSDNDIGDASNDKLGSDTLLSSVFGYQTVIDFEYGNNPPAFYLTFLQCPQSYIPGETFIDNDGDGIFDEGADIPIDTAYSFLGTQLGIKNIPGAKNLTNNRSMGWVDGDFYYGDPNNKYQARNYLLSIRRNGEIPNPCNFNYTNVFGGID
;
A
#
# COMPACT_ATOMS: atom_id res chain seq x y z
N PHE A 1 -16.20 -6.69 -7.56
CA PHE A 1 -17.24 -6.34 -8.55
C PHE A 1 -18.59 -6.17 -7.86
N TYR A 2 -19.51 -5.52 -8.51
CA TYR A 2 -20.91 -5.48 -8.13
C TYR A 2 -21.61 -6.65 -8.83
N ASP A 3 -22.22 -7.51 -8.05
CA ASP A 3 -22.95 -8.69 -8.50
C ASP A 3 -24.44 -8.29 -8.56
N GLY A 4 -24.89 -7.89 -9.73
CA GLY A 4 -26.24 -7.35 -9.92
C GLY A 4 -27.31 -8.42 -9.92
N ASN A 5 -26.99 -9.63 -10.37
CA ASN A 5 -27.91 -10.76 -10.46
C ASN A 5 -27.81 -11.70 -9.24
N ASN A 6 -26.86 -11.48 -8.31
CA ASN A 6 -26.60 -12.25 -7.10
C ASN A 6 -26.27 -13.75 -7.37
N ASP A 7 -25.56 -14.03 -8.45
CA ASP A 7 -25.15 -15.40 -8.78
C ASP A 7 -23.73 -15.77 -8.27
N GLY A 8 -23.03 -14.79 -7.70
CA GLY A 8 -21.67 -14.96 -7.16
C GLY A 8 -20.56 -15.00 -8.21
N LEU A 9 -20.88 -14.84 -9.48
CA LEU A 9 -19.94 -14.86 -10.61
C LEU A 9 -19.80 -13.43 -11.18
N TYR A 10 -18.68 -13.15 -11.80
CA TYR A 10 -18.49 -11.92 -12.56
C TYR A 10 -18.68 -12.19 -14.05
N ASN A 11 -19.84 -11.85 -14.56
CA ASN A 11 -20.22 -12.02 -15.97
C ASN A 11 -20.85 -10.72 -16.52
N PRO A 12 -20.02 -9.69 -16.81
CA PRO A 12 -20.50 -8.36 -17.21
C PRO A 12 -21.16 -8.40 -18.60
N ILE A 13 -22.44 -8.71 -18.63
CA ILE A 13 -23.25 -8.79 -19.83
C ILE A 13 -24.34 -7.75 -19.74
N ASP A 14 -24.47 -6.92 -20.76
CA ASP A 14 -25.61 -6.04 -20.96
C ASP A 14 -26.82 -6.90 -21.34
N LEU A 15 -27.68 -7.19 -20.36
CA LEU A 15 -28.79 -8.14 -20.52
C LEU A 15 -29.89 -7.64 -21.45
N ASN A 16 -30.07 -6.34 -21.53
CA ASN A 16 -31.12 -5.73 -22.34
C ASN A 16 -30.58 -4.99 -23.57
N SER A 17 -29.26 -4.99 -23.77
CA SER A 17 -28.57 -4.37 -24.92
C SER A 17 -28.84 -2.88 -25.08
N ASN A 18 -28.96 -2.16 -23.95
CA ASN A 18 -29.19 -0.71 -23.94
C ASN A 18 -27.89 0.12 -23.91
N GLY A 19 -26.74 -0.53 -23.75
CA GLY A 19 -25.42 0.10 -23.66
C GLY A 19 -25.13 0.78 -22.31
N LEU A 20 -25.97 0.54 -21.30
CA LEU A 20 -25.84 1.06 -19.95
C LEU A 20 -25.76 -0.08 -18.95
N TRP A 21 -25.24 0.18 -17.75
CA TRP A 21 -25.25 -0.76 -16.65
C TRP A 21 -26.54 -0.63 -15.84
N ASP A 22 -27.31 -1.69 -15.78
CA ASP A 22 -28.51 -1.77 -14.97
C ASP A 22 -28.25 -2.44 -13.61
N SER A 23 -29.17 -2.25 -12.64
CA SER A 23 -28.99 -2.75 -11.27
C SER A 23 -28.98 -4.27 -11.12
N ASN A 24 -29.44 -4.99 -12.14
CA ASN A 24 -29.44 -6.44 -12.21
C ASN A 24 -28.27 -7.01 -13.06
N GLU A 25 -27.31 -6.19 -13.42
CA GLU A 25 -26.15 -6.54 -14.22
C GLU A 25 -24.88 -6.41 -13.41
N ASP A 26 -23.91 -7.28 -13.72
CA ASP A 26 -22.62 -7.22 -13.09
C ASP A 26 -21.77 -6.10 -13.65
N LYS A 27 -21.04 -5.42 -12.79
CA LYS A 27 -20.10 -4.40 -13.23
C LYS A 27 -18.83 -4.38 -12.41
N PRO A 28 -17.73 -3.87 -12.96
CA PRO A 28 -16.57 -3.57 -12.17
C PRO A 28 -16.91 -2.66 -10.99
N ASP A 29 -16.27 -2.89 -9.84
CA ASP A 29 -16.33 -1.98 -8.71
C ASP A 29 -15.44 -0.77 -9.03
N LEU A 30 -16.02 0.21 -9.70
CA LEU A 30 -15.32 1.43 -10.10
C LEU A 30 -15.19 2.35 -8.90
N LEU A 31 -13.98 2.78 -8.64
CA LEU A 31 -13.64 3.76 -7.62
C LEU A 31 -13.25 5.07 -8.30
N GLY A 32 -13.69 6.19 -7.70
CA GLY A 32 -13.44 7.52 -8.29
C GLY A 32 -14.13 7.73 -9.65
N ASP A 33 -13.76 8.79 -10.32
CA ASP A 33 -14.30 9.14 -11.66
C ASP A 33 -13.51 8.45 -12.78
N LYS A 34 -12.26 8.09 -12.53
CA LYS A 34 -11.37 7.34 -13.42
C LYS A 34 -10.70 6.23 -12.66
N SER A 35 -10.70 5.03 -13.22
CA SER A 35 -10.08 3.86 -12.63
C SER A 35 -9.30 3.06 -13.66
N ALA A 36 -8.18 2.47 -13.23
CA ALA A 36 -7.44 1.46 -13.96
C ALA A 36 -7.19 0.27 -13.04
N TRP A 37 -7.26 -0.94 -13.59
CA TRP A 37 -7.07 -2.17 -12.83
C TRP A 37 -6.14 -3.12 -13.55
N CYS A 38 -5.28 -3.80 -12.78
CA CYS A 38 -4.44 -4.87 -13.29
C CYS A 38 -4.21 -5.94 -12.23
N VAL A 39 -3.80 -7.12 -12.69
CA VAL A 39 -3.41 -8.26 -11.85
C VAL A 39 -2.03 -8.71 -12.26
N TYR A 40 -1.21 -9.01 -11.28
CA TYR A 40 0.10 -9.60 -11.48
C TYR A 40 0.46 -10.53 -10.31
N ASN A 41 1.51 -11.31 -10.47
CA ASN A 41 1.99 -12.24 -9.47
C ASN A 41 3.51 -12.20 -9.37
N ASP A 42 4.05 -12.84 -8.36
CA ASP A 42 5.49 -12.91 -8.11
C ASP A 42 6.20 -14.07 -8.83
N GLY A 43 5.52 -14.74 -9.76
CA GLY A 43 6.03 -15.88 -10.54
C GLY A 43 7.01 -15.52 -11.66
N VAL A 44 7.51 -14.30 -11.72
CA VAL A 44 8.49 -13.86 -12.72
C VAL A 44 9.75 -14.75 -12.66
N PRO A 45 10.30 -15.23 -13.79
CA PRO A 45 11.53 -16.02 -13.84
C PRO A 45 12.70 -15.34 -13.12
N ALA A 46 13.54 -16.13 -12.43
CA ALA A 46 14.65 -15.60 -11.64
C ALA A 46 15.58 -14.64 -12.42
N SER A 47 15.79 -14.90 -13.71
CA SER A 47 16.60 -14.05 -14.59
C SER A 47 16.02 -12.66 -14.86
N GLN A 48 14.73 -12.46 -14.56
CA GLN A 48 14.02 -11.18 -14.77
C GLN A 48 13.73 -10.46 -13.46
N ARG A 49 14.15 -11.02 -12.32
CA ARG A 49 13.96 -10.41 -11.00
C ARG A 49 15.11 -9.46 -10.69
N ARG A 50 14.81 -8.39 -9.98
CA ARG A 50 15.85 -7.49 -9.43
C ARG A 50 16.87 -8.25 -8.59
N TYR A 51 16.39 -9.22 -7.78
CA TYR A 51 17.23 -10.15 -7.02
C TYR A 51 16.92 -11.57 -7.48
N ASN A 52 17.81 -12.15 -8.27
CA ASN A 52 17.61 -13.45 -8.90
C ASN A 52 17.60 -14.64 -7.92
N ASP A 53 18.09 -14.43 -6.70
CA ASP A 53 18.15 -15.41 -5.62
C ASP A 53 16.94 -15.37 -4.67
N VAL A 54 15.90 -14.58 -5.00
CA VAL A 54 14.64 -14.56 -4.26
C VAL A 54 13.65 -15.51 -4.90
N ASN A 55 13.07 -16.40 -4.09
CA ASN A 55 12.00 -17.29 -4.54
C ASN A 55 10.64 -16.60 -4.49
N PRO A 56 9.70 -16.96 -5.38
CA PRO A 56 8.32 -16.52 -5.27
C PRO A 56 7.70 -16.99 -3.96
N MET A 57 6.78 -16.21 -3.43
CA MET A 57 5.94 -16.57 -2.29
C MET A 57 4.60 -17.16 -2.70
N GLY A 58 4.27 -17.11 -3.99
CA GLY A 58 2.99 -17.55 -4.52
C GLY A 58 1.87 -16.54 -4.24
N ILE A 59 2.16 -15.27 -4.38
CA ILE A 59 1.18 -14.21 -4.19
C ILE A 59 0.63 -13.70 -5.53
N GLU A 60 -0.65 -13.35 -5.51
CA GLU A 60 -1.33 -12.58 -6.55
C GLU A 60 -1.63 -11.18 -5.99
N ILE A 61 -1.36 -10.17 -6.79
CA ILE A 61 -1.61 -8.78 -6.44
C ILE A 61 -2.59 -8.20 -7.45
N GLN A 62 -3.73 -7.73 -6.96
CA GLN A 62 -4.72 -6.98 -7.71
C GLN A 62 -4.56 -5.50 -7.36
N GLN A 63 -4.20 -4.70 -8.33
CA GLN A 63 -3.97 -3.27 -8.17
C GLN A 63 -5.10 -2.49 -8.85
N THR A 64 -5.72 -1.59 -8.11
CA THR A 64 -6.65 -0.60 -8.65
C THR A 64 -6.08 0.79 -8.41
N VAL A 65 -5.89 1.55 -9.47
CA VAL A 65 -5.51 2.96 -9.40
C VAL A 65 -6.74 3.78 -9.75
N PHE A 66 -7.06 4.79 -8.96
CA PHE A 66 -8.22 5.65 -9.24
C PHE A 66 -7.96 7.11 -8.84
N ALA A 67 -8.69 8.01 -9.45
CA ALA A 67 -8.61 9.44 -9.21
C ALA A 67 -9.98 10.09 -9.41
N TYR A 68 -10.12 11.29 -8.85
CA TYR A 68 -11.29 12.15 -9.06
C TYR A 68 -10.99 13.19 -10.13
N ASP A 69 -11.97 13.46 -11.00
CA ASP A 69 -11.84 14.48 -12.04
C ASP A 69 -11.86 15.87 -11.43
N SER A 70 -11.10 16.79 -11.99
CA SER A 70 -11.09 18.21 -11.60
C SER A 70 -12.44 18.89 -11.77
N LEU A 71 -13.34 18.33 -12.57
CA LEU A 71 -14.71 18.78 -12.75
C LEU A 71 -15.67 18.21 -11.69
N ASN A 72 -15.21 17.29 -10.85
CA ASN A 72 -16.02 16.75 -9.76
C ASN A 72 -16.16 17.77 -8.63
N THR A 73 -17.32 18.40 -8.57
CA THR A 73 -17.61 19.44 -7.56
C THR A 73 -17.91 18.88 -6.17
N ASN A 74 -18.12 17.54 -6.05
CA ASN A 74 -18.39 16.91 -4.77
C ASN A 74 -17.12 16.71 -3.92
N TYR A 75 -15.96 16.55 -4.59
CA TYR A 75 -14.69 16.26 -3.94
C TYR A 75 -13.53 17.06 -4.56
N PRO A 76 -13.61 18.40 -4.61
CA PRO A 76 -12.62 19.23 -5.29
C PRO A 76 -11.21 19.10 -4.67
N GLU A 77 -11.13 18.82 -3.39
CA GLU A 77 -9.86 18.61 -2.65
C GLU A 77 -9.12 17.34 -3.04
N LEU A 78 -9.81 16.36 -3.65
CA LEU A 78 -9.20 15.09 -4.04
C LEU A 78 -8.66 15.07 -5.48
N THR A 79 -8.83 16.17 -6.22
CA THR A 79 -8.46 16.22 -7.66
C THR A 79 -6.96 16.11 -7.93
N ASN A 80 -6.13 16.42 -6.93
CA ASN A 80 -4.68 16.30 -7.00
C ASN A 80 -4.16 15.00 -6.35
N THR A 81 -5.06 14.03 -6.10
CA THR A 81 -4.72 12.79 -5.41
C THR A 81 -4.93 11.60 -6.32
N ILE A 82 -3.94 10.72 -6.36
CA ILE A 82 -4.04 9.41 -6.99
C ILE A 82 -4.15 8.37 -5.87
N PHE A 83 -5.20 7.58 -5.90
CA PHE A 83 -5.40 6.49 -4.96
C PHE A 83 -4.95 5.18 -5.58
N VAL A 84 -4.27 4.35 -4.78
CA VAL A 84 -3.86 3.02 -5.21
C VAL A 84 -4.34 2.02 -4.17
N ARG A 85 -5.14 1.06 -4.58
CA ARG A 85 -5.61 -0.03 -3.75
C ARG A 85 -4.95 -1.33 -4.18
N TYR A 86 -4.33 -2.00 -3.24
CA TYR A 86 -3.77 -3.33 -3.43
C TYR A 86 -4.65 -4.36 -2.71
N ARG A 87 -5.01 -5.43 -3.41
CA ARG A 87 -5.53 -6.65 -2.82
C ARG A 87 -4.49 -7.74 -3.03
N ILE A 88 -4.00 -8.31 -1.95
CA ILE A 88 -2.92 -9.29 -1.97
C ILE A 88 -3.49 -10.62 -1.51
N LYS A 89 -3.32 -11.63 -2.36
CA LYS A 89 -3.85 -12.97 -2.14
C LYS A 89 -2.71 -13.96 -2.10
N ASN A 90 -2.66 -14.77 -1.03
CA ASN A 90 -1.85 -15.98 -1.03
C ASN A 90 -2.56 -17.03 -1.90
N SER A 91 -1.91 -17.51 -2.96
CA SER A 91 -2.47 -18.52 -3.84
C SER A 91 -2.39 -19.94 -3.25
N GLY A 92 -1.64 -20.13 -2.17
CA GLY A 92 -1.39 -21.44 -1.56
C GLY A 92 -0.43 -22.34 -2.37
N THR A 93 0.11 -21.87 -3.49
CA THR A 93 0.97 -22.68 -4.37
C THR A 93 2.37 -22.92 -3.80
N VAL A 94 2.82 -22.07 -2.88
CA VAL A 94 4.14 -22.20 -2.21
C VAL A 94 3.96 -22.61 -0.76
N ALA A 95 3.07 -21.95 -0.03
CA ALA A 95 2.73 -22.27 1.35
C ALA A 95 1.29 -21.85 1.63
N ASN A 96 0.56 -22.61 2.44
CA ASN A 96 -0.81 -22.28 2.84
C ASN A 96 -0.84 -21.04 3.76
N VAL A 97 0.19 -20.88 4.57
CA VAL A 97 0.38 -19.74 5.48
C VAL A 97 1.72 -19.06 5.17
N LEU A 98 1.72 -17.76 5.12
CA LEU A 98 2.90 -16.93 4.95
C LEU A 98 3.10 -16.10 6.21
N ASP A 99 4.12 -16.45 7.00
CA ASP A 99 4.46 -15.75 8.24
C ASP A 99 5.41 -14.58 8.02
N SER A 100 5.37 -13.60 8.91
CA SER A 100 6.33 -12.49 8.97
C SER A 100 6.41 -11.69 7.67
N ILE A 101 5.26 -11.49 7.03
CA ILE A 101 5.15 -10.70 5.80
C ILE A 101 5.24 -9.21 6.15
N ILE A 102 6.02 -8.48 5.36
CA ILE A 102 6.13 -7.04 5.44
C ILE A 102 5.73 -6.47 4.08
N PHE A 103 4.74 -5.58 4.09
CA PHE A 103 4.38 -4.79 2.93
C PHE A 103 5.03 -3.42 3.04
N GLY A 104 5.68 -3.00 1.98
CA GLY A 104 6.25 -1.67 1.87
C GLY A 104 5.99 -1.10 0.48
N ILE A 105 5.83 0.20 0.40
CA ILE A 105 5.81 0.94 -0.85
C ILE A 105 7.19 1.57 -1.00
N TRP A 106 7.81 1.32 -2.13
CA TRP A 106 9.01 2.01 -2.57
C TRP A 106 8.61 3.10 -3.54
N SER A 107 9.04 4.32 -3.27
CA SER A 107 8.75 5.47 -4.11
C SER A 107 10.03 6.25 -4.33
N ASP A 108 10.27 6.64 -5.56
CA ASP A 108 11.38 7.46 -6.00
C ASP A 108 10.78 8.65 -6.77
N ASN A 109 10.59 9.73 -6.04
CA ASN A 109 9.89 10.89 -6.55
C ASN A 109 10.87 12.04 -6.71
N ASP A 110 11.12 12.41 -7.96
CA ASP A 110 11.88 13.59 -8.29
C ASP A 110 10.96 14.79 -8.42
N ILE A 111 11.27 15.85 -7.69
CA ILE A 111 10.54 17.12 -7.77
C ILE A 111 11.47 18.11 -8.50
N GLY A 112 11.31 18.22 -9.81
CA GLY A 112 12.18 19.06 -10.65
C GLY A 112 13.65 18.62 -10.56
N ASP A 113 14.48 19.35 -9.82
CA ASP A 113 15.88 18.99 -9.57
C ASP A 113 15.97 18.03 -8.36
N ALA A 114 16.03 16.74 -8.64
CA ALA A 114 16.13 15.68 -7.63
C ALA A 114 17.32 15.83 -6.65
N SER A 115 18.35 16.60 -7.01
CA SER A 115 19.55 16.74 -6.18
C SER A 115 19.33 17.55 -4.91
N ASN A 116 18.24 18.30 -4.83
CA ASN A 116 17.91 19.17 -3.69
C ASN A 116 16.61 18.79 -2.98
N ASP A 117 16.01 17.66 -3.34
CA ASP A 117 14.81 17.12 -2.70
C ASP A 117 15.06 16.76 -1.24
N LYS A 118 14.06 17.01 -0.42
CA LYS A 118 14.04 16.72 1.01
C LYS A 118 12.90 15.79 1.33
N LEU A 119 13.12 14.92 2.29
CA LEU A 119 12.15 13.94 2.76
C LEU A 119 11.74 14.22 4.20
N GLY A 120 10.50 13.92 4.50
CA GLY A 120 9.96 13.94 5.86
C GLY A 120 8.92 12.85 6.05
N SER A 121 8.49 12.68 7.29
CA SER A 121 7.42 11.76 7.64
C SER A 121 6.51 12.36 8.71
N ASP A 122 5.24 12.02 8.61
CA ASP A 122 4.22 12.30 9.62
C ASP A 122 3.64 10.98 10.10
N THR A 123 3.95 10.61 11.32
CA THR A 123 3.52 9.34 11.92
C THR A 123 2.04 9.35 12.28
N LEU A 124 1.44 10.51 12.57
CA LEU A 124 0.01 10.63 12.88
C LEU A 124 -0.85 10.40 11.63
N LEU A 125 -0.37 10.92 10.50
CA LEU A 125 -1.03 10.75 9.21
C LEU A 125 -0.58 9.50 8.45
N SER A 126 0.33 8.70 9.00
CA SER A 126 0.93 7.55 8.32
C SER A 126 1.48 7.92 6.92
N SER A 127 2.13 9.07 6.85
CA SER A 127 2.58 9.68 5.59
C SER A 127 4.09 9.84 5.54
N VAL A 128 4.62 9.76 4.32
CA VAL A 128 5.93 10.30 3.96
C VAL A 128 5.74 11.37 2.91
N PHE A 129 6.63 12.35 2.87
CA PHE A 129 6.52 13.44 1.92
C PHE A 129 7.88 13.89 1.43
N GLY A 130 7.89 14.38 0.18
CA GLY A 130 9.02 15.03 -0.45
C GLY A 130 8.69 16.50 -0.74
N TYR A 131 9.67 17.38 -0.60
CA TYR A 131 9.52 18.79 -0.86
C TYR A 131 10.88 19.46 -1.14
N GLN A 132 10.85 20.68 -1.64
CA GLN A 132 12.02 21.50 -1.82
C GLN A 132 11.91 22.80 -1.02
N THR A 133 13.07 23.33 -0.60
CA THR A 133 13.16 24.61 0.14
C THR A 133 13.87 25.70 -0.64
N VAL A 134 14.33 25.40 -1.83
CA VAL A 134 15.07 26.32 -2.71
C VAL A 134 14.31 26.53 -4.01
N ILE A 135 14.73 27.51 -4.80
CA ILE A 135 14.17 27.76 -6.12
C ILE A 135 14.52 26.57 -7.02
N ASP A 136 13.50 25.98 -7.59
CA ASP A 136 13.62 24.89 -8.54
C ASP A 136 13.72 25.41 -9.98
N PHE A 137 14.51 24.75 -10.83
CA PHE A 137 14.69 25.26 -12.18
C PHE A 137 13.48 25.01 -13.08
N GLU A 138 12.62 24.00 -12.78
CA GLU A 138 11.40 23.71 -13.53
C GLU A 138 10.18 24.45 -12.95
N TYR A 139 10.07 24.47 -11.62
CA TYR A 139 8.91 25.00 -10.92
C TYR A 139 9.09 26.41 -10.35
N GLY A 140 10.31 26.95 -10.41
CA GLY A 140 10.62 28.29 -9.89
C GLY A 140 10.50 28.39 -8.36
N ASN A 141 9.83 29.46 -7.88
CA ASN A 141 9.73 29.74 -6.44
C ASN A 141 8.70 28.90 -5.70
N ASN A 142 7.86 28.12 -6.39
CA ASN A 142 6.78 27.36 -5.80
C ASN A 142 6.83 25.89 -6.29
N PRO A 143 7.87 25.12 -5.95
CA PRO A 143 7.90 23.72 -6.28
C PRO A 143 6.77 22.97 -5.57
N PRO A 144 6.18 21.94 -6.18
CA PRO A 144 5.18 21.12 -5.53
C PRO A 144 5.78 20.32 -4.38
N ALA A 145 4.91 19.81 -3.50
CA ALA A 145 5.26 18.77 -2.53
C ALA A 145 4.52 17.48 -2.90
N PHE A 146 5.18 16.37 -2.66
CA PHE A 146 4.63 15.03 -2.86
C PHE A 146 4.32 14.39 -1.50
N TYR A 147 3.19 13.71 -1.39
CA TYR A 147 2.79 12.95 -0.21
C TYR A 147 2.42 11.53 -0.60
N LEU A 148 2.92 10.56 0.17
CA LEU A 148 2.48 9.17 0.13
C LEU A 148 1.88 8.81 1.48
N THR A 149 0.57 8.57 1.53
CA THR A 149 -0.18 8.33 2.76
C THR A 149 -0.83 6.95 2.72
N PHE A 150 -0.66 6.16 3.77
CA PHE A 150 -1.40 4.92 3.96
C PHE A 150 -2.74 5.21 4.60
N LEU A 151 -3.81 5.16 3.81
CA LEU A 151 -5.18 5.36 4.30
C LEU A 151 -5.73 4.12 4.99
N GLN A 152 -5.31 2.95 4.55
CA GLN A 152 -5.68 1.66 5.11
C GLN A 152 -4.53 0.68 4.95
N CYS A 153 -4.02 0.16 6.06
CA CYS A 153 -3.00 -0.89 6.07
C CYS A 153 -3.63 -2.29 6.07
N PRO A 154 -2.84 -3.35 5.87
CA PRO A 154 -3.31 -4.73 5.92
C PRO A 154 -4.05 -5.06 7.22
N GLN A 155 -4.93 -6.03 7.15
CA GLN A 155 -5.65 -6.58 8.30
C GLN A 155 -4.89 -7.76 8.86
N SER A 156 -4.95 -7.95 10.17
CA SER A 156 -4.32 -9.08 10.84
C SER A 156 -5.19 -9.62 11.94
N TYR A 157 -5.25 -10.96 12.02
CA TYR A 157 -5.77 -11.71 13.15
C TYR A 157 -4.60 -12.04 14.08
N ILE A 158 -4.71 -11.69 15.36
CA ILE A 158 -3.64 -11.88 16.36
C ILE A 158 -4.25 -12.51 17.60
N PRO A 159 -4.00 -13.83 17.85
CA PRO A 159 -4.51 -14.51 19.04
C PRO A 159 -4.08 -13.80 20.33
N GLY A 160 -5.04 -13.62 21.23
CA GLY A 160 -4.82 -12.93 22.50
C GLY A 160 -4.80 -11.40 22.42
N GLU A 161 -4.82 -10.83 21.22
CA GLU A 161 -4.87 -9.37 21.01
C GLU A 161 -6.17 -8.95 20.30
N THR A 162 -6.47 -9.54 19.14
CA THR A 162 -7.66 -9.19 18.36
C THR A 162 -8.80 -10.15 18.56
N PHE A 163 -8.55 -11.35 19.08
CA PHE A 163 -9.55 -12.34 19.44
C PHE A 163 -9.05 -13.28 20.56
N ILE A 164 -9.97 -13.89 21.27
CA ILE A 164 -9.70 -14.99 22.19
C ILE A 164 -9.83 -16.28 21.39
N ASP A 165 -8.71 -16.96 21.24
CA ASP A 165 -8.60 -18.26 20.61
C ASP A 165 -9.01 -19.35 21.62
N ASN A 166 -10.22 -19.84 21.49
CA ASN A 166 -10.80 -20.78 22.46
C ASN A 166 -10.40 -22.24 22.20
N ASP A 167 -10.06 -22.60 20.97
CA ASP A 167 -9.66 -23.94 20.60
C ASP A 167 -8.14 -24.11 20.44
N GLY A 168 -7.38 -23.00 20.43
CA GLY A 168 -5.93 -22.99 20.50
C GLY A 168 -5.26 -23.31 19.17
N ASP A 169 -5.93 -23.14 18.04
CA ASP A 169 -5.38 -23.44 16.73
C ASP A 169 -4.70 -22.22 16.05
N GLY A 170 -4.84 -21.02 16.64
CA GLY A 170 -4.22 -19.78 16.16
C GLY A 170 -4.96 -19.12 14.99
N ILE A 171 -6.12 -19.61 14.63
CA ILE A 171 -6.98 -19.12 13.54
C ILE A 171 -8.26 -18.57 14.14
N PHE A 172 -8.77 -17.47 13.62
CA PHE A 172 -10.05 -16.94 14.07
C PHE A 172 -11.22 -17.69 13.41
N ASP A 173 -11.99 -18.40 14.20
CA ASP A 173 -13.20 -19.12 13.80
C ASP A 173 -14.45 -18.47 14.35
N GLU A 174 -15.29 -17.94 13.45
CA GLU A 174 -16.55 -17.31 13.84
C GLU A 174 -17.48 -18.33 14.52
N GLY A 175 -17.86 -18.01 15.74
CA GLY A 175 -18.73 -18.87 16.57
C GLY A 175 -17.98 -19.80 17.52
N ALA A 176 -16.70 -20.09 17.31
CA ALA A 176 -15.82 -20.77 18.26
C ALA A 176 -15.05 -19.75 19.12
N ASP A 177 -14.53 -18.72 18.48
CA ASP A 177 -13.72 -17.69 19.09
C ASP A 177 -14.50 -16.43 19.45
N ILE A 178 -13.88 -15.61 20.30
CA ILE A 178 -14.48 -14.36 20.75
C ILE A 178 -13.69 -13.18 20.16
N PRO A 179 -14.29 -12.38 19.28
CA PRO A 179 -13.63 -11.19 18.76
C PRO A 179 -13.46 -10.13 19.86
N ILE A 180 -12.24 -9.58 19.98
CA ILE A 180 -11.90 -8.46 20.86
C ILE A 180 -11.85 -7.15 20.06
N ASP A 181 -11.40 -7.23 18.81
CA ASP A 181 -11.25 -6.08 17.91
C ASP A 181 -12.01 -6.33 16.60
N THR A 182 -12.18 -5.28 15.81
CA THR A 182 -12.85 -5.34 14.51
C THR A 182 -12.13 -4.47 13.50
N ALA A 183 -11.51 -5.10 12.50
CA ALA A 183 -10.98 -4.41 11.35
C ALA A 183 -12.11 -4.03 10.38
N TYR A 184 -11.78 -3.15 9.45
CA TYR A 184 -12.67 -2.82 8.35
C TYR A 184 -11.97 -2.92 7.00
N SER A 185 -12.74 -3.18 5.95
CA SER A 185 -12.29 -3.17 4.58
C SER A 185 -13.21 -2.31 3.75
N PHE A 186 -12.65 -1.31 3.07
CA PHE A 186 -13.39 -0.53 2.10
C PHE A 186 -13.52 -1.33 0.81
N LEU A 187 -14.73 -1.75 0.48
CA LEU A 187 -15.00 -2.58 -0.69
C LEU A 187 -15.18 -1.77 -1.97
N GLY A 188 -15.74 -0.59 -1.85
CA GLY A 188 -15.99 0.33 -2.97
C GLY A 188 -17.16 1.25 -2.68
N THR A 189 -17.43 2.19 -3.57
CA THR A 189 -18.46 3.21 -3.37
C THR A 189 -19.86 2.59 -3.23
N GLN A 190 -20.11 1.48 -3.92
CA GLN A 190 -21.41 0.81 -3.90
C GLN A 190 -21.51 -0.27 -2.82
N LEU A 191 -20.41 -1.00 -2.59
CA LEU A 191 -20.37 -2.10 -1.63
C LEU A 191 -20.06 -1.63 -0.21
N GLY A 192 -19.65 -0.36 -0.04
CA GLY A 192 -19.43 0.26 1.25
C GLY A 192 -18.26 -0.33 2.03
N ILE A 193 -18.45 -0.45 3.34
CA ILE A 193 -17.45 -0.94 4.30
C ILE A 193 -17.87 -2.31 4.82
N LYS A 194 -16.94 -3.27 4.79
CA LYS A 194 -17.09 -4.57 5.43
C LYS A 194 -16.37 -4.55 6.77
N ASN A 195 -17.07 -4.87 7.85
CA ASN A 195 -16.47 -5.13 9.14
C ASN A 195 -15.93 -6.57 9.19
N ILE A 196 -14.80 -6.75 9.86
CA ILE A 196 -14.07 -8.02 9.98
C ILE A 196 -13.78 -8.23 11.47
N PRO A 197 -14.69 -8.91 12.19
CA PRO A 197 -14.52 -9.22 13.61
C PRO A 197 -13.28 -10.10 13.83
N GLY A 198 -12.65 -9.96 14.98
CA GLY A 198 -11.47 -10.74 15.35
C GLY A 198 -10.16 -10.26 14.71
N ALA A 199 -10.20 -9.23 13.89
CA ALA A 199 -9.02 -8.65 13.24
C ALA A 199 -8.86 -7.17 13.58
N LYS A 200 -7.67 -6.61 13.37
CA LYS A 200 -7.40 -5.17 13.38
C LYS A 200 -6.76 -4.72 12.07
N ASN A 201 -6.95 -3.46 11.70
CA ASN A 201 -6.14 -2.83 10.67
C ASN A 201 -4.77 -2.48 11.27
N LEU A 202 -3.70 -3.00 10.67
CA LEU A 202 -2.34 -2.65 11.05
C LEU A 202 -2.08 -1.17 10.77
N THR A 203 -1.11 -0.60 11.44
CA THR A 203 -0.68 0.78 11.22
C THR A 203 0.66 0.82 10.51
N ASN A 204 0.89 1.87 9.70
CA ASN A 204 2.23 2.16 9.22
C ASN A 204 3.00 2.86 10.34
N ASN A 205 3.99 2.18 10.88
CA ASN A 205 4.82 2.71 11.97
C ASN A 205 6.28 2.87 11.55
N ARG A 206 6.59 2.70 10.27
CA ARG A 206 7.96 2.71 9.77
C ARG A 206 8.04 3.37 8.41
N SER A 207 9.00 4.27 8.28
CA SER A 207 9.44 4.84 7.01
C SER A 207 10.95 4.93 7.00
N MET A 208 11.54 4.84 5.82
CA MET A 208 12.98 4.98 5.61
C MET A 208 13.21 5.74 4.33
N GLY A 209 13.98 6.82 4.40
CA GLY A 209 14.50 7.49 3.22
C GLY A 209 15.79 6.84 2.73
N TRP A 210 16.10 7.03 1.46
CA TRP A 210 17.35 6.59 0.87
C TRP A 210 17.98 7.73 0.04
N VAL A 211 19.28 7.65 -0.11
CA VAL A 211 20.08 8.64 -0.85
C VAL A 211 21.02 7.91 -1.78
N ASP A 212 20.92 8.14 -3.06
CA ASP A 212 21.78 7.48 -4.06
C ASP A 212 23.28 7.69 -3.74
N GLY A 213 24.04 6.61 -3.87
CA GLY A 213 25.47 6.60 -3.61
C GLY A 213 25.89 6.63 -2.14
N ASP A 214 24.98 6.81 -1.17
CA ASP A 214 25.33 6.79 0.25
C ASP A 214 25.66 5.37 0.74
N PHE A 215 26.62 5.25 1.64
CA PHE A 215 27.05 3.95 2.19
C PHE A 215 25.98 3.32 3.08
N TYR A 216 25.31 4.12 3.90
CA TYR A 216 24.32 3.63 4.89
C TYR A 216 22.90 3.63 4.35
N TYR A 217 22.57 4.57 3.48
CA TYR A 217 21.22 4.84 2.97
C TYR A 217 21.08 4.73 1.45
N GLY A 218 22.12 4.26 0.75
CA GLY A 218 22.08 4.09 -0.69
C GLY A 218 21.20 2.92 -1.14
N ASP A 219 21.04 2.79 -2.44
CA ASP A 219 20.23 1.75 -3.07
C ASP A 219 20.56 0.35 -2.55
N PRO A 220 19.56 -0.48 -2.25
CA PRO A 220 19.81 -1.86 -1.84
C PRO A 220 20.30 -2.70 -3.04
N ASN A 221 21.47 -3.32 -2.88
CA ASN A 221 22.11 -4.16 -3.92
C ASN A 221 21.70 -5.63 -3.83
N ASN A 222 21.03 -6.03 -2.77
CA ASN A 222 20.58 -7.40 -2.56
C ASN A 222 19.33 -7.45 -1.67
N LYS A 223 18.71 -8.63 -1.61
CA LYS A 223 17.47 -8.88 -0.85
C LYS A 223 17.59 -8.57 0.64
N TYR A 224 18.76 -8.75 1.25
CA TYR A 224 18.96 -8.49 2.68
C TYR A 224 18.93 -7.00 2.97
N GLN A 225 19.58 -6.21 2.13
CA GLN A 225 19.55 -4.75 2.22
C GLN A 225 18.15 -4.19 1.96
N ALA A 226 17.41 -4.74 0.98
CA ALA A 226 16.02 -4.37 0.74
C ALA A 226 15.13 -4.70 1.97
N ARG A 227 15.32 -5.88 2.57
CA ARG A 227 14.61 -6.26 3.81
C ARG A 227 14.96 -5.34 4.98
N ASN A 228 16.22 -4.93 5.09
CA ASN A 228 16.64 -3.98 6.12
C ASN A 228 15.82 -2.68 6.06
N TYR A 229 15.62 -2.12 4.87
CA TYR A 229 14.79 -0.92 4.70
C TYR A 229 13.32 -1.14 5.08
N LEU A 230 12.75 -2.28 4.72
CA LEU A 230 11.39 -2.64 5.16
C LEU A 230 11.27 -2.75 6.69
N LEU A 231 12.38 -2.99 7.38
CA LEU A 231 12.46 -3.05 8.84
C LEU A 231 12.90 -1.72 9.47
N SER A 232 13.08 -0.66 8.68
CA SER A 232 13.67 0.62 9.09
C SER A 232 15.07 0.48 9.71
N ILE A 233 15.85 -0.40 9.13
CA ILE A 233 17.25 -0.66 9.46
C ILE A 233 18.09 -0.11 8.31
N ARG A 234 19.25 0.44 8.60
CA ARG A 234 20.19 0.94 7.59
C ARG A 234 20.58 -0.18 6.62
N ARG A 235 20.97 0.19 5.42
CA ARG A 235 21.41 -0.72 4.36
C ARG A 235 22.41 -1.77 4.85
N ASN A 236 23.36 -1.38 5.69
CA ASN A 236 24.40 -2.24 6.26
C ASN A 236 23.94 -3.13 7.44
N GLY A 237 22.68 -3.03 7.87
CA GLY A 237 22.12 -3.79 8.98
C GLY A 237 22.19 -3.12 10.35
N GLU A 238 22.71 -1.89 10.43
CA GLU A 238 22.71 -1.13 11.68
C GLU A 238 21.35 -0.53 11.97
N ILE A 239 20.92 -0.61 13.22
CA ILE A 239 19.70 0.07 13.68
C ILE A 239 20.04 1.56 13.86
N PRO A 240 19.35 2.49 13.16
CA PRO A 240 19.57 3.91 13.37
C PRO A 240 19.18 4.28 14.81
N ASN A 241 20.07 5.02 15.48
CA ASN A 241 19.73 5.61 16.75
C ASN A 241 19.05 6.97 16.50
N PRO A 242 17.75 7.10 16.76
CA PRO A 242 17.02 8.34 16.47
C PRO A 242 17.56 9.54 17.26
N CYS A 243 18.19 9.31 18.42
CA CYS A 243 18.79 10.38 19.23
C CYS A 243 20.12 10.90 18.65
N ASN A 244 20.79 10.12 17.80
CA ASN A 244 22.08 10.47 17.20
C ASN A 244 21.99 10.61 15.68
N PHE A 245 20.79 10.50 15.12
CA PHE A 245 20.59 10.60 13.70
C PHE A 245 20.56 12.05 13.26
N ASN A 246 21.53 12.47 12.46
CA ASN A 246 21.56 13.81 11.93
C ASN A 246 20.85 13.86 10.58
N TYR A 247 19.56 14.12 10.60
CA TYR A 247 18.73 14.27 9.40
C TYR A 247 19.24 15.37 8.47
N THR A 248 19.82 16.43 9.02
CA THR A 248 20.36 17.55 8.24
C THR A 248 21.45 17.14 7.26
N ASN A 249 22.29 16.17 7.65
CA ASN A 249 23.39 15.73 6.81
C ASN A 249 22.97 14.72 5.73
N VAL A 250 21.90 13.95 5.99
CA VAL A 250 21.47 12.87 5.10
C VAL A 250 20.30 13.30 4.21
N PHE A 251 19.38 14.09 4.74
CA PHE A 251 18.15 14.48 4.06
C PHE A 251 18.04 16.00 3.84
N GLY A 252 19.15 16.71 3.92
CA GLY A 252 19.21 18.14 3.60
C GLY A 252 18.53 19.07 4.59
N GLY A 253 18.35 18.65 5.85
CA GLY A 253 17.96 19.54 6.92
C GLY A 253 16.48 19.75 7.11
N ILE A 254 15.82 18.70 7.45
CA ILE A 254 14.46 18.77 7.99
C ILE A 254 14.56 18.72 9.51
N ASP A 255 14.00 19.70 10.15
CA ASP A 255 13.75 19.75 11.58
C ASP A 255 12.40 19.08 11.90
#